data_3012c5dcf0bed43e06c7e868b0abc747
#
_entry.id   3012c5dcf0bed43e06c7e868b0abc747
#
_cell.length_a   1.000
_cell.length_b   1.000
_cell.length_c   1.000
_cell.angle_alpha   90.00
_cell.angle_beta   90.00
_cell.angle_gamma   90.00
#
_symmetry.space_group_name_H-M   'P 1'
#
loop_
_entity.id
_entity.type
_entity.pdbx_description
1 polymer ?
#
loop_
_entity_poly.entity_id
_entity_poly.type
_entity_poly.pdbx_seq_one_letter_code
_entity_poly.pdbx_strand_id
1 'polypeptide(L)'
;MSRPTQELLPPLRWLLQPDATRFAHPAEIELARLLTFYDQRWAYEPTTFAVRWGSDGSPEEFVTPDFYLADRDLYLELTTMRQRLVTRKNRKFRLLREHYPNVRVRLLYLRDFERLQHVYGANETEQEARLGSVLYAREEVEQRIGEIATEMASMALSLDAATRLQRPLLIGLGSGSDRFLRSLGDKLRALGVAVDLDRVELTQMTEETSAARVKLARAPAAPLAGRFVVIVQEVLSSGLSAAFLESWVARRGAAQVAVCALLDREAARVVDVPVICRGFAVPDIALAGYGLARRREFRDLPYIAEIETG
;
A
#
# COMPACT_ATOMS: atom_id res chain seq x y z
N MET A 1 -22.99 -32.30 -10.59
CA MET A 1 -23.07 -31.93 -9.17
C MET A 1 -22.99 -30.39 -9.10
N SER A 2 -24.10 -29.75 -8.78
CA SER A 2 -24.21 -28.28 -8.74
C SER A 2 -23.36 -27.75 -7.60
N ARG A 3 -22.41 -26.84 -7.91
CA ARG A 3 -21.66 -26.07 -6.91
C ARG A 3 -22.67 -25.28 -6.06
N PRO A 4 -22.51 -25.21 -4.72
CA PRO A 4 -23.35 -24.35 -3.92
C PRO A 4 -23.23 -22.91 -4.43
N THR A 5 -24.36 -22.33 -4.78
CA THR A 5 -24.51 -20.93 -5.15
C THR A 5 -23.94 -20.11 -4.02
N GLN A 6 -23.01 -19.23 -4.32
CA GLN A 6 -22.45 -18.26 -3.38
C GLN A 6 -23.60 -17.48 -2.76
N GLU A 7 -23.97 -17.81 -1.53
CA GLU A 7 -24.91 -16.98 -0.78
C GLU A 7 -24.32 -15.59 -0.69
N LEU A 8 -25.04 -14.62 -1.21
CA LEU A 8 -24.70 -13.20 -1.09
C LEU A 8 -24.39 -12.91 0.38
N LEU A 9 -23.17 -12.45 0.64
CA LEU A 9 -22.70 -12.05 1.95
C LEU A 9 -23.79 -11.22 2.65
N PRO A 10 -24.18 -11.57 3.89
CA PRO A 10 -25.09 -10.74 4.66
C PRO A 10 -24.54 -9.31 4.74
N PRO A 11 -25.39 -8.28 4.89
CA PRO A 11 -24.91 -6.90 4.97
C PRO A 11 -23.88 -6.80 6.09
N LEU A 12 -22.62 -6.62 5.69
CA LEU A 12 -21.48 -6.56 6.59
C LEU A 12 -21.70 -5.41 7.56
N ARG A 13 -21.78 -5.70 8.85
CA ARG A 13 -21.69 -4.68 9.90
C ARG A 13 -20.25 -4.22 9.95
N TRP A 14 -20.00 -3.03 9.47
CA TRP A 14 -18.67 -2.42 9.48
C TRP A 14 -18.25 -2.15 10.91
N LEU A 15 -17.22 -2.85 11.38
CA LEU A 15 -16.62 -2.61 12.68
C LEU A 15 -15.63 -1.45 12.51
N LEU A 16 -15.99 -0.29 13.05
CA LEU A 16 -15.14 0.92 13.02
C LEU A 16 -14.47 1.19 14.39
N GLN A 17 -14.66 0.27 15.36
CA GLN A 17 -14.12 0.41 16.71
C GLN A 17 -13.36 -0.86 17.08
N PRO A 18 -12.05 -0.91 16.89
CA PRO A 18 -11.22 -2.07 17.22
C PRO A 18 -11.39 -2.56 18.66
N ASP A 19 -11.52 -1.64 19.59
CA ASP A 19 -11.59 -1.95 21.03
C ASP A 19 -12.91 -2.65 21.45
N ALA A 20 -13.96 -2.62 20.61
CA ALA A 20 -15.22 -3.30 20.86
C ALA A 20 -15.26 -4.75 20.32
N THR A 21 -14.26 -5.17 19.55
CA THR A 21 -14.20 -6.49 18.92
C THR A 21 -13.33 -7.43 19.78
N ARG A 22 -13.79 -8.68 19.94
CA ARG A 22 -12.98 -9.73 20.56
C ARG A 22 -12.07 -10.36 19.52
N PHE A 23 -10.81 -9.96 19.50
CA PHE A 23 -9.78 -10.53 18.65
C PHE A 23 -9.14 -11.76 19.29
N ALA A 24 -8.72 -12.71 18.48
CA ALA A 24 -8.04 -13.91 18.94
C ALA A 24 -6.57 -13.65 19.33
N HIS A 25 -5.93 -12.64 18.73
CA HIS A 25 -4.52 -12.31 18.94
C HIS A 25 -4.27 -10.80 19.05
N PRO A 26 -3.36 -10.32 19.92
CA PRO A 26 -3.04 -8.89 20.05
C PRO A 26 -2.62 -8.21 18.72
N ALA A 27 -1.91 -8.93 17.84
CA ALA A 27 -1.51 -8.39 16.54
C ALA A 27 -2.71 -8.06 15.62
N GLU A 28 -3.85 -8.73 15.79
CA GLU A 28 -5.09 -8.42 15.06
C GLU A 28 -5.68 -7.09 15.51
N ILE A 29 -5.57 -6.76 16.81
CA ILE A 29 -5.99 -5.45 17.35
C ILE A 29 -5.18 -4.35 16.68
N GLU A 30 -3.87 -4.52 16.59
CA GLU A 30 -2.98 -3.52 15.98
C GLU A 30 -3.24 -3.38 14.48
N LEU A 31 -3.49 -4.49 13.78
CA LEU A 31 -3.88 -4.43 12.37
C LEU A 31 -5.23 -3.71 12.19
N ALA A 32 -6.21 -4.00 13.04
CA ALA A 32 -7.50 -3.33 13.03
C ALA A 32 -7.38 -1.83 13.28
N ARG A 33 -6.53 -1.41 14.22
CA ARG A 33 -6.22 0.01 14.48
C ARG A 33 -5.58 0.68 13.27
N LEU A 34 -4.60 0.00 12.65
CA LEU A 34 -3.92 0.49 11.45
C LEU A 34 -4.91 0.66 10.27
N LEU A 35 -5.74 -0.34 10.03
CA LEU A 35 -6.78 -0.29 8.99
C LEU A 35 -7.77 0.85 9.25
N THR A 36 -8.23 1.00 10.51
CA THR A 36 -9.14 2.07 10.92
C THR A 36 -8.48 3.44 10.76
N PHE A 37 -7.22 3.58 11.18
CA PHE A 37 -6.48 4.84 11.03
C PHE A 37 -6.43 5.28 9.57
N TYR A 38 -6.15 4.36 8.63
CA TYR A 38 -6.09 4.66 7.19
C TYR A 38 -7.46 4.62 6.48
N ASP A 39 -8.57 4.73 7.24
CA ASP A 39 -9.94 4.78 6.71
C ASP A 39 -10.30 3.58 5.82
N GLN A 40 -9.70 2.43 6.06
CA GLN A 40 -10.08 1.19 5.38
C GLN A 40 -11.32 0.61 6.06
N ARG A 41 -12.36 0.31 5.28
CA ARG A 41 -13.57 -0.35 5.81
C ARG A 41 -13.30 -1.85 5.91
N TRP A 42 -13.34 -2.37 7.13
CA TRP A 42 -13.05 -3.77 7.41
C TRP A 42 -14.15 -4.45 8.24
N ALA A 43 -14.24 -5.76 8.13
CA ALA A 43 -15.01 -6.63 9.00
C ALA A 43 -14.11 -7.77 9.51
N TYR A 44 -14.30 -8.18 10.77
CA TYR A 44 -13.54 -9.24 11.40
C TYR A 44 -14.24 -10.58 11.23
N GLU A 45 -13.54 -11.60 10.74
CA GLU A 45 -14.01 -12.97 10.49
C GLU A 45 -15.42 -13.05 9.84
N PRO A 46 -15.72 -12.30 8.76
CA PRO A 46 -17.09 -12.18 8.27
C PRO A 46 -17.60 -13.42 7.51
N THR A 47 -16.68 -14.27 7.02
CA THR A 47 -17.04 -15.38 6.12
C THR A 47 -16.17 -16.60 6.38
N THR A 48 -16.82 -17.75 6.49
CA THR A 48 -16.17 -19.05 6.60
C THR A 48 -16.31 -19.81 5.28
N PHE A 49 -15.20 -20.29 4.73
CA PHE A 49 -15.12 -21.03 3.48
C PHE A 49 -14.85 -22.51 3.74
N ALA A 50 -15.65 -23.41 3.17
CA ALA A 50 -15.33 -24.83 3.15
C ALA A 50 -14.21 -25.09 2.13
N VAL A 51 -13.14 -25.78 2.52
CA VAL A 51 -11.96 -26.01 1.65
C VAL A 51 -11.67 -27.49 1.44
N ARG A 52 -12.38 -28.41 2.12
CA ARG A 52 -12.32 -29.83 1.91
C ARG A 52 -13.65 -30.48 2.21
N TRP A 53 -14.01 -31.50 1.45
CA TRP A 53 -15.26 -32.25 1.58
C TRP A 53 -14.98 -33.74 1.74
N GLY A 54 -15.79 -34.41 2.52
CA GLY A 54 -15.80 -35.86 2.69
C GLY A 54 -16.33 -36.58 1.46
N SER A 55 -16.26 -37.89 1.52
CA SER A 55 -16.78 -38.77 0.43
C SER A 55 -18.29 -38.67 0.23
N ASP A 56 -19.02 -38.24 1.24
CA ASP A 56 -20.46 -37.98 1.24
C ASP A 56 -20.83 -36.57 0.75
N GLY A 57 -19.83 -35.75 0.43
CA GLY A 57 -20.00 -34.36 0.00
C GLY A 57 -20.20 -33.36 1.15
N SER A 58 -20.14 -33.80 2.41
CA SER A 58 -20.19 -32.90 3.56
C SER A 58 -18.87 -32.14 3.73
N PRO A 59 -18.92 -30.85 4.11
CA PRO A 59 -17.68 -30.07 4.34
C PRO A 59 -16.99 -30.52 5.63
N GLU A 60 -15.68 -30.81 5.53
CA GLU A 60 -14.88 -31.29 6.65
C GLU A 60 -13.82 -30.30 7.13
N GLU A 61 -13.36 -29.41 6.30
CA GLU A 61 -12.32 -28.43 6.66
C GLU A 61 -12.70 -27.04 6.20
N PHE A 62 -12.49 -26.06 7.09
CA PHE A 62 -12.91 -24.70 6.89
C PHE A 62 -11.75 -23.72 7.07
N VAL A 63 -11.89 -22.54 6.46
CA VAL A 63 -11.04 -21.36 6.62
C VAL A 63 -11.90 -20.14 6.85
N THR A 64 -11.57 -19.38 7.89
CA THR A 64 -12.18 -18.09 8.18
C THR A 64 -11.04 -17.07 8.21
N PRO A 65 -10.88 -16.24 7.14
CA PRO A 65 -9.86 -15.19 7.14
C PRO A 65 -10.17 -14.11 8.18
N ASP A 66 -9.13 -13.55 8.80
CA ASP A 66 -9.25 -12.62 9.93
C ASP A 66 -9.99 -11.33 9.56
N PHE A 67 -9.69 -10.73 8.40
CA PHE A 67 -10.29 -9.47 7.98
C PHE A 67 -10.79 -9.53 6.54
N TYR A 68 -11.84 -8.76 6.27
CA TYR A 68 -12.30 -8.45 4.93
C TYR A 68 -12.33 -6.94 4.72
N LEU A 69 -11.67 -6.47 3.67
CA LEU A 69 -11.63 -5.08 3.26
C LEU A 69 -12.64 -4.84 2.13
N ALA A 70 -13.75 -4.18 2.44
CA ALA A 70 -14.86 -4.03 1.51
C ALA A 70 -14.53 -3.17 0.29
N ASP A 71 -13.79 -2.08 0.50
CA ASP A 71 -13.43 -1.17 -0.59
C ASP A 71 -12.47 -1.78 -1.60
N ARG A 72 -11.86 -2.92 -1.23
CA ARG A 72 -10.83 -3.60 -2.03
C ARG A 72 -11.24 -5.01 -2.46
N ASP A 73 -12.37 -5.51 -1.97
CA ASP A 73 -12.79 -6.92 -2.13
C ASP A 73 -11.63 -7.87 -1.82
N LEU A 74 -11.04 -7.73 -0.63
CA LEU A 74 -9.80 -8.40 -0.24
C LEU A 74 -9.91 -8.93 1.17
N TYR A 75 -9.65 -10.21 1.34
CA TYR A 75 -9.45 -10.83 2.65
C TYR A 75 -7.99 -10.72 3.06
N LEU A 76 -7.76 -10.42 4.34
CA LEU A 76 -6.46 -10.46 4.99
C LEU A 76 -6.44 -11.55 6.05
N GLU A 77 -5.34 -12.25 6.12
CA GLU A 77 -5.07 -13.27 7.12
C GLU A 77 -3.73 -12.99 7.79
N LEU A 78 -3.74 -12.78 9.09
CA LEU A 78 -2.55 -12.51 9.87
C LEU A 78 -1.97 -13.82 10.43
N THR A 79 -0.76 -14.15 10.06
CA THR A 79 -0.09 -15.37 10.49
C THR A 79 0.97 -15.07 11.54
N THR A 80 0.62 -15.28 12.82
CA THR A 80 1.50 -15.06 13.97
C THR A 80 2.21 -16.34 14.44
N MET A 81 2.00 -17.46 13.74
CA MET A 81 2.37 -18.80 14.20
C MET A 81 3.82 -19.18 13.85
N ARG A 82 4.39 -20.11 14.66
CA ARG A 82 5.67 -20.75 14.40
C ARG A 82 5.62 -21.56 13.08
N GLN A 83 6.76 -21.66 12.39
CA GLN A 83 6.93 -22.21 11.05
C GLN A 83 6.20 -23.54 10.75
N ARG A 84 6.08 -24.43 11.72
CA ARG A 84 5.41 -25.75 11.56
C ARG A 84 3.89 -25.65 11.36
N LEU A 85 3.24 -24.64 11.95
CA LEU A 85 1.80 -24.39 11.80
C LEU A 85 1.49 -23.54 10.55
N VAL A 86 2.46 -22.77 10.09
CA VAL A 86 2.40 -22.00 8.83
C VAL A 86 2.14 -22.92 7.63
N THR A 87 2.77 -24.10 7.57
CA THR A 87 2.58 -25.06 6.47
C THR A 87 1.12 -25.53 6.35
N ARG A 88 0.48 -25.85 7.47
CA ARG A 88 -0.93 -26.27 7.49
C ARG A 88 -1.86 -25.12 7.08
N LYS A 89 -1.59 -23.92 7.58
CA LYS A 89 -2.35 -22.71 7.26
C LYS A 89 -2.20 -22.39 5.76
N ASN A 90 -0.99 -22.37 5.25
CA ASN A 90 -0.71 -22.15 3.82
C ASN A 90 -1.40 -23.17 2.91
N ARG A 91 -1.46 -24.45 3.33
CA ARG A 91 -2.22 -25.46 2.60
C ARG A 91 -3.70 -25.12 2.50
N LYS A 92 -4.31 -24.70 3.61
CA LYS A 92 -5.73 -24.29 3.63
C LYS A 92 -6.00 -23.11 2.71
N PHE A 93 -5.14 -22.09 2.73
CA PHE A 93 -5.28 -20.93 1.85
C PHE A 93 -4.98 -21.23 0.38
N ARG A 94 -4.15 -22.22 0.09
CA ARG A 94 -4.00 -22.74 -1.28
C ARG A 94 -5.30 -23.39 -1.75
N LEU A 95 -5.90 -24.28 -0.95
CA LEU A 95 -7.19 -24.89 -1.24
C LEU A 95 -8.30 -23.83 -1.41
N LEU A 96 -8.31 -22.79 -0.56
CA LEU A 96 -9.23 -21.67 -0.71
C LEU A 96 -9.12 -21.05 -2.12
N ARG A 97 -7.92 -20.74 -2.58
CA ARG A 97 -7.70 -20.15 -3.92
C ARG A 97 -8.09 -21.11 -5.05
N GLU A 98 -7.88 -22.41 -4.86
CA GLU A 98 -8.25 -23.45 -5.84
C GLU A 98 -9.79 -23.58 -5.97
N HIS A 99 -10.51 -23.56 -4.84
CA HIS A 99 -11.97 -23.72 -4.84
C HIS A 99 -12.73 -22.41 -5.08
N TYR A 100 -12.16 -21.28 -4.70
CA TYR A 100 -12.76 -19.96 -4.81
C TYR A 100 -11.83 -18.97 -5.55
N PRO A 101 -11.61 -19.14 -6.86
CA PRO A 101 -10.62 -18.34 -7.62
C PRO A 101 -10.95 -16.85 -7.67
N ASN A 102 -12.20 -16.46 -7.41
CA ASN A 102 -12.64 -15.08 -7.36
C ASN A 102 -12.44 -14.45 -5.96
N VAL A 103 -12.09 -15.24 -4.94
CA VAL A 103 -11.83 -14.74 -3.59
C VAL A 103 -10.37 -14.33 -3.49
N ARG A 104 -10.17 -13.03 -3.34
CA ARG A 104 -8.82 -12.47 -3.15
C ARG A 104 -8.45 -12.56 -1.68
N VAL A 105 -7.35 -13.24 -1.37
CA VAL A 105 -6.84 -13.37 -0.01
C VAL A 105 -5.33 -13.14 0.04
N ARG A 106 -4.90 -12.33 1.02
CA ARG A 106 -3.49 -12.02 1.29
C ARG A 106 -3.11 -12.50 2.68
N LEU A 107 -1.98 -13.20 2.75
CA LEU A 107 -1.38 -13.63 4.00
C LEU A 107 -0.36 -12.58 4.45
N LEU A 108 -0.51 -12.09 5.67
CA LEU A 108 0.42 -11.20 6.35
C LEU A 108 1.17 -12.00 7.41
N TYR A 109 2.48 -12.05 7.33
CA TYR A 109 3.29 -12.73 8.33
C TYR A 109 3.68 -11.76 9.45
N LEU A 110 3.89 -12.29 10.66
CA LEU A 110 4.19 -11.47 11.85
C LEU A 110 5.36 -10.50 11.61
N ARG A 111 6.43 -10.97 10.98
CA ARG A 111 7.58 -10.11 10.63
C ARG A 111 7.20 -8.92 9.72
N ASP A 112 6.26 -9.13 8.82
CA ASP A 112 5.79 -8.09 7.90
C ASP A 112 4.93 -7.09 8.68
N PHE A 113 4.21 -7.58 9.68
CA PHE A 113 3.40 -6.77 10.57
C PHE A 113 4.26 -5.97 11.58
N GLU A 114 5.26 -6.57 12.21
CA GLU A 114 6.23 -5.88 13.09
C GLU A 114 6.92 -4.74 12.35
N ARG A 115 7.27 -4.92 11.08
CA ARG A 115 7.82 -3.86 10.24
C ARG A 115 6.81 -2.75 9.94
N LEU A 116 5.54 -3.09 9.73
CA LEU A 116 4.49 -2.07 9.61
C LEU A 116 4.42 -1.22 10.89
N GLN A 117 4.51 -1.82 12.07
CA GLN A 117 4.57 -1.09 13.33
C GLN A 117 5.80 -0.18 13.41
N HIS A 118 6.99 -0.64 12.98
CA HIS A 118 8.19 0.19 12.93
C HIS A 118 8.10 1.35 11.94
N VAL A 119 7.43 1.17 10.82
CA VAL A 119 7.22 2.23 9.81
C VAL A 119 6.21 3.28 10.32
N TYR A 120 5.20 2.86 11.06
CA TYR A 120 4.11 3.71 11.54
C TYR A 120 4.14 4.00 13.04
N GLY A 121 4.95 3.26 13.82
CA GLY A 121 5.13 3.45 15.26
C GLY A 121 6.23 4.45 15.61
N ALA A 122 6.09 5.10 16.77
CA ALA A 122 7.00 6.15 17.24
C ALA A 122 8.33 5.63 17.85
N ASN A 123 8.54 4.31 17.92
CA ASN A 123 9.70 3.73 18.61
C ASN A 123 10.94 3.73 17.70
N GLU A 124 11.66 4.84 17.68
CA GLU A 124 13.04 4.92 17.21
C GLU A 124 13.98 4.48 18.34
N THR A 125 14.38 3.21 18.35
CA THR A 125 15.64 2.87 18.99
C THR A 125 16.76 3.55 18.19
N GLU A 126 17.56 4.40 18.84
CA GLU A 126 18.77 5.02 18.30
C GLU A 126 19.85 3.93 18.07
N GLN A 127 19.64 3.02 17.14
CA GLN A 127 20.70 2.15 16.65
C GLN A 127 21.59 2.96 15.71
N GLU A 128 22.91 2.83 15.85
CA GLU A 128 23.88 3.40 14.94
C GLU A 128 23.62 2.85 13.53
N ALA A 129 22.93 3.62 12.70
CA ALA A 129 22.70 3.28 11.30
C ALA A 129 23.98 3.55 10.51
N ARG A 130 24.45 2.56 9.76
CA ARG A 130 25.58 2.69 8.84
C ARG A 130 25.09 2.49 7.40
N LEU A 131 25.74 3.19 6.46
CA LEU A 131 25.50 2.92 5.05
C LEU A 131 26.14 1.57 4.67
N GLY A 132 25.31 0.69 4.15
CA GLY A 132 25.73 -0.56 3.53
C GLY A 132 26.05 -0.41 2.04
N SER A 133 25.73 -1.43 1.26
CA SER A 133 26.01 -1.46 -0.18
C SER A 133 25.12 -0.49 -0.97
N VAL A 134 25.67 0.11 -2.01
CA VAL A 134 24.90 0.87 -3.00
C VAL A 134 24.10 -0.12 -3.85
N LEU A 135 22.78 0.02 -3.85
CA LEU A 135 21.87 -0.84 -4.63
C LEU A 135 21.64 -0.28 -6.03
N TYR A 136 21.47 1.04 -6.14
CA TYR A 136 21.25 1.72 -7.40
C TYR A 136 22.09 3.00 -7.44
N ALA A 137 22.99 3.08 -8.40
CA ALA A 137 23.82 4.26 -8.64
C ALA A 137 22.95 5.45 -9.09
N ARG A 138 23.50 6.66 -8.98
CA ARG A 138 22.80 7.88 -9.39
C ARG A 138 22.31 7.81 -10.83
N GLU A 139 23.18 7.34 -11.72
CA GLU A 139 22.92 7.26 -13.15
C GLU A 139 21.77 6.29 -13.45
N GLU A 140 21.73 5.16 -12.76
CA GLU A 140 20.66 4.16 -12.89
C GLU A 140 19.31 4.72 -12.41
N VAL A 141 19.31 5.45 -11.29
CA VAL A 141 18.09 6.09 -10.76
C VAL A 141 17.58 7.14 -11.74
N GLU A 142 18.46 8.01 -12.24
CA GLU A 142 18.09 9.07 -13.19
C GLU A 142 17.63 8.51 -14.53
N GLN A 143 18.25 7.44 -15.02
CA GLN A 143 17.80 6.74 -16.22
C GLN A 143 16.39 6.17 -16.01
N ARG A 144 16.17 5.45 -14.91
CA ARG A 144 14.86 4.83 -14.63
C ARG A 144 13.74 5.86 -14.48
N ILE A 145 14.01 7.01 -13.88
CA ILE A 145 13.04 8.12 -13.83
C ILE A 145 12.74 8.65 -15.24
N GLY A 146 13.71 8.66 -16.15
CA GLY A 146 13.49 9.00 -17.56
C GLY A 146 12.57 8.02 -18.27
N GLU A 147 12.75 6.73 -18.03
CA GLU A 147 11.87 5.67 -18.56
C GLU A 147 10.43 5.80 -18.02
N ILE A 148 10.27 6.02 -16.70
CA ILE A 148 8.98 6.29 -16.07
C ILE A 148 8.31 7.52 -16.70
N ALA A 149 9.04 8.60 -16.95
CA ALA A 149 8.52 9.79 -17.58
C ALA A 149 8.01 9.49 -19.00
N THR A 150 8.73 8.66 -19.76
CA THR A 150 8.31 8.22 -21.11
C THR A 150 7.05 7.35 -21.06
N GLU A 151 6.98 6.39 -20.14
CA GLU A 151 5.80 5.57 -19.90
C GLU A 151 4.57 6.46 -19.57
N MET A 152 4.73 7.40 -18.63
CA MET A 152 3.66 8.33 -18.23
C MET A 152 3.25 9.30 -19.33
N ALA A 153 4.20 9.79 -20.13
CA ALA A 153 3.88 10.65 -21.28
C ALA A 153 3.00 9.91 -22.29
N SER A 154 3.30 8.64 -22.57
CA SER A 154 2.49 7.79 -23.44
C SER A 154 1.07 7.58 -22.88
N MET A 155 0.94 7.35 -21.57
CA MET A 155 -0.36 7.24 -20.90
C MET A 155 -1.16 8.54 -20.95
N ALA A 156 -0.52 9.68 -20.73
CA ALA A 156 -1.19 11.00 -20.80
C ALA A 156 -1.77 11.27 -22.20
N LEU A 157 -1.15 10.78 -23.26
CA LEU A 157 -1.66 10.88 -24.61
C LEU A 157 -2.88 9.97 -24.87
N SER A 158 -3.04 8.89 -24.13
CA SER A 158 -4.16 7.95 -24.24
C SER A 158 -5.42 8.37 -23.47
N LEU A 159 -5.34 9.41 -22.64
CA LEU A 159 -6.48 9.94 -21.90
C LEU A 159 -7.55 10.50 -22.84
N ASP A 160 -8.81 10.51 -22.40
CA ASP A 160 -9.90 11.16 -23.14
C ASP A 160 -9.64 12.67 -23.32
N ALA A 161 -10.30 13.28 -24.31
CA ALA A 161 -10.05 14.67 -24.68
C ALA A 161 -10.34 15.65 -23.53
N ALA A 162 -11.37 15.40 -22.72
CA ALA A 162 -11.75 16.29 -21.62
C ALA A 162 -10.70 16.27 -20.50
N THR A 163 -10.25 15.09 -20.13
CA THR A 163 -9.19 14.89 -19.12
C THR A 163 -7.84 15.43 -19.62
N ARG A 164 -7.55 15.29 -20.93
CA ARG A 164 -6.32 15.77 -21.55
C ARG A 164 -6.23 17.31 -21.61
N LEU A 165 -7.35 18.01 -21.68
CA LEU A 165 -7.39 19.48 -21.59
C LEU A 165 -6.97 19.99 -20.22
N GLN A 166 -7.10 19.17 -19.19
CA GLN A 166 -6.63 19.45 -17.85
C GLN A 166 -5.20 18.91 -17.68
N ARG A 167 -4.27 19.75 -17.23
CA ARG A 167 -2.91 19.29 -16.97
C ARG A 167 -2.93 18.17 -15.92
N PRO A 168 -2.25 17.04 -16.13
CA PRO A 168 -2.06 16.04 -15.08
C PRO A 168 -1.48 16.68 -13.82
N LEU A 169 -1.92 16.24 -12.66
CA LEU A 169 -1.41 16.68 -11.37
C LEU A 169 -0.64 15.56 -10.71
N LEU A 170 0.65 15.79 -10.47
CA LEU A 170 1.49 14.89 -9.70
C LEU A 170 1.52 15.35 -8.25
N ILE A 171 1.10 14.49 -7.33
CA ILE A 171 1.04 14.79 -5.90
C ILE A 171 2.08 13.94 -5.17
N GLY A 172 3.12 14.56 -4.65
CA GLY A 172 4.10 13.91 -3.78
C GLY A 172 3.49 13.62 -2.40
N LEU A 173 3.61 12.38 -1.93
CA LEU A 173 3.16 11.98 -0.61
C LEU A 173 4.31 12.06 0.40
N GLY A 174 4.24 13.06 1.28
CA GLY A 174 5.29 13.38 2.25
C GLY A 174 6.51 14.09 1.65
N SER A 175 7.40 14.56 2.52
CA SER A 175 8.60 15.31 2.10
C SER A 175 9.68 14.43 1.44
N GLY A 176 9.65 13.13 1.66
CA GLY A 176 10.58 12.17 1.04
C GLY A 176 10.44 12.11 -0.48
N SER A 177 9.19 12.27 -0.97
CA SER A 177 8.89 12.22 -2.41
C SER A 177 9.38 13.45 -3.20
N ASP A 178 9.76 14.54 -2.56
CA ASP A 178 10.04 15.84 -3.21
C ASP A 178 11.09 15.75 -4.32
N ARG A 179 12.15 14.96 -4.12
CA ARG A 179 13.22 14.82 -5.10
C ARG A 179 12.74 14.04 -6.33
N PHE A 180 12.08 12.92 -6.11
CA PHE A 180 11.51 12.10 -7.18
C PHE A 180 10.44 12.88 -7.95
N LEU A 181 9.51 13.53 -7.23
CA LEU A 181 8.44 14.35 -7.81
C LEU A 181 8.98 15.41 -8.76
N ARG A 182 10.02 16.17 -8.36
CA ARG A 182 10.63 17.22 -9.19
C ARG A 182 11.34 16.63 -10.39
N SER A 183 12.22 15.62 -10.20
CA SER A 183 12.94 14.97 -11.30
C SER A 183 11.97 14.42 -12.35
N LEU A 184 10.90 13.72 -11.91
CA LEU A 184 9.87 13.20 -12.78
C LEU A 184 9.12 14.32 -13.53
N GLY A 185 8.72 15.37 -12.81
CA GLY A 185 8.05 16.53 -13.41
C GLY A 185 8.89 17.24 -14.47
N ASP A 186 10.20 17.42 -14.22
CA ASP A 186 11.11 18.06 -15.16
C ASP A 186 11.31 17.19 -16.41
N LYS A 187 11.46 15.89 -16.26
CA LYS A 187 11.55 14.96 -17.40
C LYS A 187 10.27 14.91 -18.24
N LEU A 188 9.09 14.93 -17.60
CA LEU A 188 7.80 15.02 -18.31
C LEU A 188 7.68 16.32 -19.12
N ARG A 189 8.08 17.46 -18.54
CA ARG A 189 8.09 18.76 -19.25
C ARG A 189 9.06 18.75 -20.43
N ALA A 190 10.22 18.12 -20.26
CA ALA A 190 11.19 17.95 -21.36
C ALA A 190 10.63 17.11 -22.52
N LEU A 191 9.72 16.18 -22.22
CA LEU A 191 8.97 15.39 -23.22
C LEU A 191 7.72 16.13 -23.79
N GLY A 192 7.53 17.41 -23.44
CA GLY A 192 6.40 18.22 -23.91
C GLY A 192 5.10 18.01 -23.12
N VAL A 193 5.11 17.26 -22.02
CA VAL A 193 3.93 17.05 -21.18
C VAL A 193 3.90 18.09 -20.08
N ALA A 194 2.96 19.05 -20.19
CA ALA A 194 2.73 20.04 -19.15
C ALA A 194 2.08 19.37 -17.92
N VAL A 195 2.74 19.41 -16.76
CA VAL A 195 2.25 18.85 -15.49
C VAL A 195 2.32 19.88 -14.39
N ASP A 196 1.35 19.83 -13.49
CA ASP A 196 1.38 20.55 -12.22
C ASP A 196 1.94 19.63 -11.13
N LEU A 197 2.71 20.20 -10.19
CA LEU A 197 3.27 19.48 -9.07
C LEU A 197 2.70 20.05 -7.78
N ASP A 198 2.31 19.20 -6.87
CA ASP A 198 1.88 19.56 -5.52
C ASP A 198 2.33 18.51 -4.51
N ARG A 199 2.13 18.77 -3.24
CA ARG A 199 2.51 17.86 -2.15
C ARG A 199 1.40 17.75 -1.12
N VAL A 200 1.21 16.55 -0.59
CA VAL A 200 0.35 16.29 0.55
C VAL A 200 1.17 15.72 1.70
N GLU A 201 0.73 15.99 2.90
CA GLU A 201 1.26 15.36 4.10
C GLU A 201 0.12 14.77 4.90
N LEU A 202 0.31 13.54 5.36
CA LEU A 202 -0.63 12.85 6.23
C LEU A 202 -0.19 13.00 7.68
N THR A 203 -1.15 13.02 8.61
CA THR A 203 -0.85 12.87 10.04
C THR A 203 -0.24 11.49 10.26
N GLN A 204 0.73 11.40 11.17
CA GLN A 204 1.32 10.12 11.56
C GLN A 204 0.47 9.45 12.62
N MET A 205 0.45 8.12 12.60
CA MET A 205 -0.11 7.33 13.67
C MET A 205 0.88 7.29 14.83
N THR A 206 0.44 7.74 16.00
CA THR A 206 1.18 7.66 17.26
C THR A 206 0.32 6.94 18.29
N GLU A 207 0.85 6.60 19.45
CA GLU A 207 0.04 6.03 20.54
C GLU A 207 -1.15 6.93 20.90
N GLU A 208 -0.94 8.24 20.95
CA GLU A 208 -1.98 9.24 21.24
C GLU A 208 -3.03 9.36 20.12
N THR A 209 -2.64 9.11 18.87
CA THR A 209 -3.52 9.22 17.69
C THR A 209 -4.00 7.87 17.18
N SER A 210 -3.66 6.75 17.84
CA SER A 210 -4.02 5.39 17.40
C SER A 210 -5.53 5.16 17.30
N ALA A 211 -6.34 5.87 18.09
CA ALA A 211 -7.79 5.85 18.00
C ALA A 211 -8.39 6.86 16.99
N ALA A 212 -7.54 7.72 16.41
CA ALA A 212 -7.95 8.73 15.44
C ALA A 212 -7.87 8.16 14.01
N ARG A 213 -8.48 8.88 13.06
CA ARG A 213 -8.31 8.62 11.62
C ARG A 213 -7.22 9.53 11.05
N VAL A 214 -6.53 9.03 10.06
CA VAL A 214 -5.55 9.81 9.28
C VAL A 214 -6.22 11.05 8.69
N LYS A 215 -5.53 12.18 8.76
CA LYS A 215 -5.95 13.45 8.17
C LYS A 215 -4.83 13.97 7.28
N LEU A 216 -5.17 14.86 6.36
CA LEU A 216 -4.17 15.62 5.66
C LEU A 216 -3.67 16.73 6.60
N ALA A 217 -2.41 16.66 7.01
CA ALA A 217 -1.71 17.75 7.68
C ALA A 217 -1.44 18.88 6.68
N ARG A 218 -1.23 18.52 5.40
CA ARG A 218 -1.18 19.43 4.27
C ARG A 218 -2.01 18.88 3.12
N ALA A 219 -3.03 19.64 2.70
CA ALA A 219 -3.83 19.33 1.51
C ALA A 219 -3.18 19.94 0.25
N PRO A 220 -3.43 19.38 -0.95
CA PRO A 220 -2.99 19.99 -2.19
C PRO A 220 -3.73 21.31 -2.40
N ALA A 221 -3.01 22.32 -2.93
CA ALA A 221 -3.57 23.61 -3.28
C ALA A 221 -4.26 23.59 -4.66
N ALA A 222 -3.80 22.71 -5.55
CA ALA A 222 -4.32 22.58 -6.90
C ALA A 222 -5.71 21.91 -6.92
N PRO A 223 -6.64 22.35 -7.80
CA PRO A 223 -7.94 21.71 -7.96
C PRO A 223 -7.77 20.27 -8.49
N LEU A 224 -8.61 19.36 -8.01
CA LEU A 224 -8.56 17.92 -8.33
C LEU A 224 -9.60 17.50 -9.37
N ALA A 225 -10.76 18.19 -9.39
CA ALA A 225 -11.90 17.79 -10.20
C ALA A 225 -11.58 17.74 -11.71
N GLY A 226 -11.98 16.66 -12.36
CA GLY A 226 -11.77 16.41 -13.78
C GLY A 226 -10.34 16.11 -14.21
N ARG A 227 -9.38 16.03 -13.28
CA ARG A 227 -7.97 15.83 -13.60
C ARG A 227 -7.55 14.37 -13.50
N PHE A 228 -6.52 14.02 -14.27
CA PHE A 228 -5.72 12.85 -14.01
C PHE A 228 -4.72 13.18 -12.89
N VAL A 229 -4.83 12.50 -11.78
CA VAL A 229 -3.99 12.70 -10.59
C VAL A 229 -3.10 11.49 -10.38
N VAL A 230 -1.80 11.73 -10.26
CA VAL A 230 -0.80 10.69 -9.97
C VAL A 230 -0.20 10.93 -8.59
N ILE A 231 -0.39 9.98 -7.69
CA ILE A 231 0.23 9.96 -6.37
C ILE A 231 1.66 9.46 -6.53
N VAL A 232 2.64 10.31 -6.23
CA VAL A 232 4.06 10.02 -6.38
C VAL A 232 4.66 9.70 -5.02
N GLN A 233 5.28 8.52 -4.90
CA GLN A 233 5.94 8.07 -3.68
C GLN A 233 7.37 7.63 -3.96
N GLU A 234 8.29 7.96 -3.07
CA GLU A 234 9.65 7.43 -3.10
C GLU A 234 9.67 5.93 -2.80
N VAL A 235 8.86 5.47 -1.85
CA VAL A 235 8.68 4.06 -1.50
C VAL A 235 7.21 3.72 -1.33
N LEU A 236 6.76 2.71 -2.03
CA LEU A 236 5.46 2.10 -1.86
C LEU A 236 5.63 0.77 -1.12
N SER A 237 5.22 0.74 0.16
CA SER A 237 5.27 -0.46 1.03
C SER A 237 3.87 -1.06 1.22
N SER A 238 3.22 -0.82 2.34
CA SER A 238 1.90 -1.39 2.68
C SER A 238 0.78 -1.01 1.71
N GLY A 239 0.90 0.12 1.04
CA GLY A 239 -0.14 0.68 0.19
C GLY A 239 -1.21 1.48 0.95
N LEU A 240 -1.26 1.44 2.28
CA LEU A 240 -2.34 2.05 3.08
C LEU A 240 -2.44 3.57 2.89
N SER A 241 -1.32 4.27 2.97
CA SER A 241 -1.27 5.74 2.76
C SER A 241 -1.70 6.12 1.34
N ALA A 242 -1.23 5.37 0.34
CA ALA A 242 -1.62 5.58 -1.05
C ALA A 242 -3.11 5.27 -1.28
N ALA A 243 -3.64 4.19 -0.69
CA ALA A 243 -5.04 3.81 -0.77
C ALA A 243 -5.97 4.84 -0.13
N PHE A 244 -5.56 5.39 1.02
CA PHE A 244 -6.28 6.50 1.64
C PHE A 244 -6.31 7.72 0.72
N LEU A 245 -5.15 8.13 0.21
CA LEU A 245 -5.04 9.33 -0.63
C LEU A 245 -5.77 9.13 -1.98
N GLU A 246 -5.67 7.95 -2.59
CA GLU A 246 -6.44 7.57 -3.78
C GLU A 246 -7.93 7.80 -3.57
N SER A 247 -8.48 7.22 -2.49
CA SER A 247 -9.90 7.37 -2.15
C SER A 247 -10.27 8.82 -1.83
N TRP A 248 -9.39 9.56 -1.16
CA TRP A 248 -9.60 10.96 -0.81
C TRP A 248 -9.64 11.87 -2.05
N VAL A 249 -8.75 11.64 -3.01
CA VAL A 249 -8.66 12.36 -4.30
C VAL A 249 -9.85 12.01 -5.18
N ALA A 250 -10.21 10.73 -5.30
CA ALA A 250 -11.34 10.27 -6.10
C ALA A 250 -12.66 10.88 -5.62
N ARG A 251 -12.90 10.91 -4.31
CA ARG A 251 -14.09 11.56 -3.72
C ARG A 251 -14.19 13.06 -3.99
N ARG A 252 -13.12 13.71 -4.46
CA ARG A 252 -13.08 15.13 -4.85
C ARG A 252 -13.19 15.36 -6.36
N GLY A 253 -13.63 14.32 -7.07
CA GLY A 253 -14.00 14.41 -8.47
C GLY A 253 -12.82 14.34 -9.45
N ALA A 254 -11.66 13.84 -9.05
CA ALA A 254 -10.61 13.50 -10.00
C ALA A 254 -11.16 12.54 -11.06
N ALA A 255 -10.83 12.76 -12.33
CA ALA A 255 -11.28 11.89 -13.41
C ALA A 255 -10.64 10.51 -13.34
N GLN A 256 -9.37 10.47 -12.94
CA GLN A 256 -8.62 9.25 -12.76
C GLN A 256 -7.55 9.45 -11.67
N VAL A 257 -7.29 8.43 -10.87
CA VAL A 257 -6.23 8.42 -9.86
C VAL A 257 -5.33 7.22 -10.07
N ALA A 258 -4.04 7.43 -9.98
CA ALA A 258 -3.04 6.37 -10.12
C ALA A 258 -1.86 6.60 -9.16
N VAL A 259 -1.01 5.61 -9.00
CA VAL A 259 0.18 5.65 -8.14
C VAL A 259 1.43 5.42 -9.00
N CYS A 260 2.45 6.23 -8.75
CA CYS A 260 3.80 6.07 -9.30
C CYS A 260 4.78 5.95 -8.13
N ALA A 261 5.56 4.88 -8.09
CA ALA A 261 6.53 4.64 -7.03
C ALA A 261 7.94 4.51 -7.61
N LEU A 262 8.93 5.17 -6.99
CA LEU A 262 10.33 4.96 -7.35
C LEU A 262 10.80 3.59 -6.90
N LEU A 263 10.48 3.22 -5.65
CA LEU A 263 10.77 1.92 -5.08
C LEU A 263 9.48 1.21 -4.69
N ASP A 264 9.34 -0.04 -5.09
CA ASP A 264 8.18 -0.88 -4.80
C ASP A 264 8.57 -2.09 -3.95
N ARG A 265 8.07 -2.13 -2.71
CA ARG A 265 8.17 -3.27 -1.78
C ARG A 265 6.92 -4.13 -1.88
N GLU A 266 6.75 -4.83 -3.00
CA GLU A 266 5.54 -5.61 -3.26
C GLU A 266 5.27 -6.66 -2.16
N ALA A 267 6.31 -7.25 -1.59
CA ALA A 267 6.19 -8.22 -0.50
C ALA A 267 5.62 -7.63 0.81
N ALA A 268 5.76 -6.31 1.02
CA ALA A 268 5.22 -5.60 2.18
C ALA A 268 3.78 -5.07 1.96
N ARG A 269 3.17 -5.36 0.82
CA ARG A 269 1.86 -4.84 0.46
C ARG A 269 0.74 -5.42 1.32
N VAL A 270 -0.04 -4.56 1.97
CA VAL A 270 -1.27 -4.92 2.70
C VAL A 270 -2.48 -4.74 1.79
N VAL A 271 -2.57 -3.60 1.11
CA VAL A 271 -3.66 -3.28 0.18
C VAL A 271 -3.11 -2.95 -1.21
N ASP A 272 -3.83 -3.39 -2.24
CA ASP A 272 -3.47 -3.05 -3.62
C ASP A 272 -3.91 -1.62 -3.94
N VAL A 273 -3.08 -0.95 -4.74
CA VAL A 273 -3.34 0.39 -5.30
C VAL A 273 -3.03 0.38 -6.79
N PRO A 274 -3.61 1.28 -7.59
CA PRO A 274 -3.42 1.31 -9.04
C PRO A 274 -2.03 1.85 -9.42
N VAL A 275 -1.00 1.00 -9.26
CA VAL A 275 0.37 1.35 -9.66
C VAL A 275 0.48 1.32 -11.17
N ILE A 276 0.69 2.48 -11.80
CA ILE A 276 0.87 2.60 -13.26
C ILE A 276 2.33 2.57 -13.69
N CYS A 277 3.22 3.08 -12.84
CA CYS A 277 4.66 3.07 -13.09
C CYS A 277 5.41 2.76 -11.80
N ARG A 278 6.45 1.95 -11.92
CA ARG A 278 7.38 1.68 -10.83
C ARG A 278 8.83 1.76 -11.30
N GLY A 279 9.70 2.30 -10.46
CA GLY A 279 11.13 2.34 -10.72
C GLY A 279 11.76 0.97 -10.53
N PHE A 280 11.96 0.59 -9.28
CA PHE A 280 12.64 -0.65 -8.92
C PHE A 280 11.80 -1.48 -7.96
N ALA A 281 11.74 -2.79 -8.20
CA ALA A 281 11.27 -3.72 -7.20
C ALA A 281 12.39 -3.95 -6.18
N VAL A 282 12.12 -3.71 -4.91
CA VAL A 282 13.13 -3.81 -3.86
C VAL A 282 12.69 -4.76 -2.76
N PRO A 283 13.63 -5.49 -2.14
CA PRO A 283 13.32 -6.27 -0.97
C PRO A 283 12.89 -5.36 0.19
N ASP A 284 12.32 -5.97 1.22
CA ASP A 284 11.90 -5.26 2.40
C ASP A 284 13.07 -5.07 3.38
N ILE A 285 13.98 -4.17 3.03
CA ILE A 285 15.16 -3.77 3.79
C ILE A 285 15.14 -2.26 4.07
N ALA A 286 15.94 -1.82 5.04
CA ALA A 286 16.11 -0.38 5.30
C ALA A 286 16.94 0.26 4.18
N LEU A 287 16.46 1.38 3.65
CA LEU A 287 17.06 2.07 2.49
C LEU A 287 17.32 3.54 2.81
N ALA A 288 18.35 4.07 2.19
CA ALA A 288 18.79 5.47 2.29
C ALA A 288 19.04 6.09 0.91
N GLY A 289 19.07 7.41 0.88
CA GLY A 289 19.31 8.20 -0.33
C GLY A 289 18.05 8.55 -1.09
N TYR A 290 18.17 9.46 -2.02
CA TYR A 290 17.14 9.95 -2.94
C TYR A 290 15.80 10.37 -2.28
N GLY A 291 15.88 11.00 -1.09
CA GLY A 291 14.71 11.39 -0.30
C GLY A 291 14.31 10.38 0.77
N LEU A 292 14.84 9.16 0.68
CA LEU A 292 14.67 8.09 1.67
C LEU A 292 15.50 8.41 2.92
N ALA A 293 15.20 7.77 3.97
CA ALA A 293 15.78 7.85 5.30
C ALA A 293 15.16 8.91 6.22
N ARG A 294 14.99 8.51 7.46
CA ARG A 294 14.52 9.38 8.54
C ARG A 294 15.61 10.36 8.97
N ARG A 295 16.87 9.93 8.96
CA ARG A 295 18.02 10.77 9.26
C ARG A 295 18.39 11.65 8.06
N ARG A 296 18.54 12.96 8.27
CA ARG A 296 18.86 13.94 7.22
C ARG A 296 20.15 13.62 6.47
N GLU A 297 21.17 13.11 7.16
CA GLU A 297 22.49 12.79 6.62
C GLU A 297 22.46 11.80 5.45
N PHE A 298 21.49 10.88 5.43
CA PHE A 298 21.35 9.88 4.37
C PHE A 298 20.26 10.22 3.34
N ARG A 299 19.46 11.25 3.61
CA ARG A 299 18.34 11.64 2.75
C ARG A 299 18.80 12.24 1.42
N ASP A 300 19.85 13.04 1.47
CA ASP A 300 20.31 13.85 0.33
C ASP A 300 21.28 13.12 -0.60
N LEU A 301 21.59 11.85 -0.32
CA LEU A 301 22.45 11.04 -1.18
C LEU A 301 21.82 10.92 -2.58
N PRO A 302 22.63 11.05 -3.66
CA PRO A 302 22.13 11.00 -5.03
C PRO A 302 21.88 9.58 -5.57
N TYR A 303 22.13 8.57 -4.78
CA TYR A 303 21.99 7.15 -5.06
C TYR A 303 21.12 6.48 -3.99
N ILE A 304 20.79 5.22 -4.16
CA ILE A 304 20.05 4.42 -3.19
C ILE A 304 20.96 3.34 -2.63
N ALA A 305 21.07 3.29 -1.31
CA ALA A 305 21.87 2.32 -0.58
C ALA A 305 21.07 1.62 0.51
N GLU A 306 21.55 0.48 0.95
CA GLU A 306 21.06 -0.22 2.13
C GLU A 306 21.50 0.49 3.41
N ILE A 307 20.69 0.40 4.47
CA ILE A 307 21.07 0.78 5.83
C ILE A 307 21.32 -0.50 6.61
N GLU A 308 22.52 -0.66 7.11
CA GLU A 308 22.87 -1.72 8.04
C GLU A 308 22.57 -1.24 9.47
N THR A 309 21.77 -2.00 10.19
CA THR A 309 21.56 -1.83 11.64
C THR A 309 22.49 -2.75 12.38
N GLY A 310 23.37 -2.18 13.19
CA GLY A 310 24.32 -2.92 14.02
C GLY A 310 23.64 -3.75 15.11
#